data_0df5fcb1559522964bf3358352c06d6a
#
_entry.id   0df5fcb1559522964bf3358352c06d6a
#
_cell.length_a   1.000
_cell.length_b   1.000
_cell.length_c   1.000
_cell.angle_alpha   90.00
_cell.angle_beta   90.00
_cell.angle_gamma   90.00
#
_symmetry.space_group_name_H-M   'P 1'
#
loop_
_entity.id
_entity.type
_entity.pdbx_description
1 polymer ?
#
loop_
_entity_poly.entity_id
_entity_poly.type
_entity_poly.pdbx_seq_one_letter_code
_entity_poly.pdbx_strand_id
1 'polypeptide(L)'
;MNHITLSGELGSGKSTVANYLISKMPFRIVSAGLLFRQLAAKHGMSAKEFNEFIENDPKYDHYVDDTMAELGRTDEKIIFDSRMAWHFVPSSFKIYLYVDVDTATERIFNDKGRVSESYTDKETARQEIIDRRKSELLRYQNFYHCNLDDYSNYDLIVDTSHATIDEVNTLVFNSFQAFNEGKEYTRIGLSPKSLIMEKNEPDDTGEKLIINKKDGRFIVEKGFSRVKKALENGKSLVAVDVVKC
;
A
#
# COMPACT_ATOMS: atom_id res chain seq x y z
N MET A 1 12.79 -14.82 7.01
CA MET A 1 11.64 -14.01 7.52
C MET A 1 10.35 -14.74 7.21
N ASN A 2 9.41 -14.76 8.16
CA ASN A 2 8.19 -15.59 8.04
C ASN A 2 6.94 -14.79 7.66
N HIS A 3 6.99 -13.46 7.71
CA HIS A 3 5.82 -12.64 7.48
C HIS A 3 6.08 -11.53 6.45
N ILE A 4 5.03 -11.22 5.68
CA ILE A 4 4.95 -10.06 4.79
C ILE A 4 3.72 -9.26 5.20
N THR A 5 3.83 -7.93 5.27
CA THR A 5 2.67 -7.05 5.44
C THR A 5 2.46 -6.24 4.18
N LEU A 6 1.22 -6.24 3.68
CA LEU A 6 0.78 -5.48 2.52
C LEU A 6 -0.11 -4.33 2.98
N SER A 7 0.44 -3.13 2.96
CA SER A 7 -0.27 -1.87 3.14
C SER A 7 -0.44 -1.15 1.80
N GLY A 8 -1.22 -0.11 1.78
CA GLY A 8 -1.35 0.74 0.60
C GLY A 8 -2.77 1.20 0.33
N GLU A 9 -2.90 2.02 -0.69
CA GLU A 9 -4.13 2.69 -1.08
C GLU A 9 -5.24 1.73 -1.51
N LEU A 10 -6.47 2.22 -1.50
CA LEU A 10 -7.60 1.52 -2.12
C LEU A 10 -7.36 1.45 -3.64
N GLY A 11 -7.58 0.30 -4.26
CA GLY A 11 -7.30 0.12 -5.69
C GLY A 11 -5.82 -0.07 -6.07
N SER A 12 -4.88 -0.11 -5.10
CA SER A 12 -3.45 -0.30 -5.37
C SER A 12 -3.04 -1.72 -5.79
N GLY A 13 -3.97 -2.70 -5.81
CA GLY A 13 -3.68 -4.05 -6.26
C GLY A 13 -3.11 -4.98 -5.18
N LYS A 14 -3.30 -4.69 -3.88
CA LYS A 14 -2.83 -5.55 -2.77
C LYS A 14 -3.20 -7.01 -2.93
N SER A 15 -4.47 -7.30 -3.21
CA SER A 15 -4.94 -8.68 -3.39
C SER A 15 -4.29 -9.37 -4.59
N THR A 16 -4.00 -8.64 -5.67
CA THR A 16 -3.29 -9.16 -6.85
C THR A 16 -1.88 -9.57 -6.48
N VAL A 17 -1.16 -8.71 -5.77
CA VAL A 17 0.20 -8.99 -5.28
C VAL A 17 0.19 -10.16 -4.28
N ALA A 18 -0.75 -10.17 -3.33
CA ALA A 18 -0.88 -11.26 -2.37
C ALA A 18 -1.08 -12.61 -3.06
N ASN A 19 -2.01 -12.68 -4.04
CA ASN A 19 -2.30 -13.88 -4.81
C ASN A 19 -1.08 -14.35 -5.63
N TYR A 20 -0.34 -13.41 -6.23
CA TYR A 20 0.89 -13.75 -6.93
C TYR A 20 1.93 -14.35 -5.97
N LEU A 21 2.14 -13.73 -4.82
CA LEU A 21 3.13 -14.22 -3.85
C LEU A 21 2.79 -15.63 -3.34
N ILE A 22 1.52 -15.94 -3.03
CA ILE A 22 1.13 -17.31 -2.61
C ILE A 22 1.22 -18.33 -3.75
N SER A 23 1.17 -17.91 -5.01
CA SER A 23 1.42 -18.80 -6.15
C SER A 23 2.89 -19.18 -6.29
N LYS A 24 3.80 -18.41 -5.71
CA LYS A 24 5.26 -18.59 -5.79
C LYS A 24 5.89 -19.11 -4.51
N MET A 25 5.23 -18.90 -3.38
CA MET A 25 5.80 -19.19 -2.06
C MET A 25 4.75 -19.82 -1.14
N PRO A 26 5.14 -20.67 -0.18
CA PRO A 26 4.21 -21.36 0.73
C PRO A 26 3.72 -20.43 1.84
N PHE A 27 3.11 -19.32 1.47
CA PHE A 27 2.46 -18.37 2.39
C PHE A 27 0.95 -18.56 2.35
N ARG A 28 0.26 -18.23 3.45
CA ARG A 28 -1.19 -18.01 3.46
C ARG A 28 -1.51 -16.53 3.66
N ILE A 29 -2.68 -16.11 3.22
CA ILE A 29 -3.15 -14.72 3.38
C ILE A 29 -4.04 -14.61 4.61
N VAL A 30 -3.81 -13.57 5.41
CA VAL A 30 -4.71 -13.10 6.48
C VAL A 30 -5.09 -11.66 6.16
N SER A 31 -6.37 -11.41 5.92
CA SER A 31 -6.88 -10.07 5.60
C SER A 31 -7.69 -9.51 6.76
N ALA A 32 -7.38 -8.28 7.19
CA ALA A 32 -8.14 -7.56 8.21
C ALA A 32 -9.63 -7.47 7.85
N GLY A 33 -9.93 -7.14 6.59
CA GLY A 33 -11.30 -7.07 6.12
C GLY A 33 -12.03 -8.41 6.15
N LEU A 34 -11.33 -9.53 5.93
CA LEU A 34 -11.92 -10.87 6.06
C LEU A 34 -12.17 -11.23 7.52
N LEU A 35 -11.20 -11.00 8.40
CA LEU A 35 -11.36 -11.21 9.84
C LEU A 35 -12.54 -10.42 10.40
N PHE A 36 -12.65 -9.15 10.02
CA PHE A 36 -13.75 -8.29 10.42
C PHE A 36 -15.11 -8.83 9.96
N ARG A 37 -15.23 -9.25 8.69
CA ARG A 37 -16.46 -9.84 8.17
C ARG A 37 -16.81 -11.17 8.83
N GLN A 38 -15.82 -11.99 9.13
CA GLN A 38 -16.04 -13.25 9.87
C GLN A 38 -16.53 -12.98 11.28
N LEU A 39 -16.00 -11.96 11.95
CA LEU A 39 -16.46 -11.56 13.27
C LEU A 39 -17.90 -11.03 13.22
N ALA A 40 -18.22 -10.16 12.26
CA ALA A 40 -19.59 -9.69 12.03
C ALA A 40 -20.57 -10.85 11.82
N ALA A 41 -20.21 -11.81 10.97
CA ALA A 41 -21.04 -12.99 10.69
C ALA A 41 -21.26 -13.86 11.94
N LYS A 42 -20.27 -14.01 12.83
CA LYS A 42 -20.43 -14.71 14.12
C LYS A 42 -21.47 -14.04 15.03
N HIS A 43 -21.66 -12.74 14.89
CA HIS A 43 -22.69 -11.98 15.60
C HIS A 43 -24.02 -11.88 14.82
N GLY A 44 -24.14 -12.55 13.67
CA GLY A 44 -25.34 -12.51 12.84
C GLY A 44 -25.58 -11.16 12.15
N MET A 45 -24.52 -10.36 12.00
CA MET A 45 -24.57 -9.00 11.48
C MET A 45 -23.83 -8.89 10.12
N SER A 46 -24.28 -7.94 9.28
CA SER A 46 -23.48 -7.47 8.16
C SER A 46 -22.26 -6.70 8.66
N ALA A 47 -21.27 -6.50 7.79
CA ALA A 47 -20.08 -5.70 8.16
C ALA A 47 -20.44 -4.25 8.54
N LYS A 48 -21.49 -3.68 7.92
CA LYS A 48 -21.98 -2.33 8.25
C LYS A 48 -22.62 -2.29 9.63
N GLU A 49 -23.59 -3.19 9.89
CA GLU A 49 -24.24 -3.27 11.21
C GLU A 49 -23.25 -3.56 12.32
N PHE A 50 -22.27 -4.42 12.06
CA PHE A 50 -21.23 -4.72 13.04
C PHE A 50 -20.30 -3.52 13.29
N ASN A 51 -19.97 -2.73 12.27
CA ASN A 51 -19.20 -1.49 12.46
C ASN A 51 -19.94 -0.50 13.35
N GLU A 52 -21.25 -0.30 13.12
CA GLU A 52 -22.10 0.56 13.97
C GLU A 52 -22.22 0.00 15.41
N PHE A 53 -22.28 -1.33 15.55
CA PHE A 53 -22.33 -2.00 16.85
C PHE A 53 -21.06 -1.78 17.67
N ILE A 54 -19.87 -1.95 17.06
CA ILE A 54 -18.58 -1.83 17.77
C ILE A 54 -18.20 -0.38 18.08
N GLU A 55 -18.75 0.63 17.38
CA GLU A 55 -18.56 2.04 17.73
C GLU A 55 -18.95 2.32 19.19
N ASN A 56 -19.86 1.51 19.76
CA ASN A 56 -20.35 1.63 21.12
C ASN A 56 -19.78 0.59 22.11
N ASP A 57 -18.89 -0.32 21.63
CA ASP A 57 -18.28 -1.36 22.47
C ASP A 57 -16.78 -1.53 22.18
N PRO A 58 -15.91 -0.87 22.96
CA PRO A 58 -14.46 -0.92 22.77
C PRO A 58 -13.84 -2.33 22.80
N LYS A 59 -14.55 -3.32 23.31
CA LYS A 59 -14.07 -4.69 23.41
C LYS A 59 -13.73 -5.32 22.04
N TYR A 60 -14.39 -4.87 20.99
CA TYR A 60 -14.20 -5.43 19.64
C TYR A 60 -13.21 -4.61 18.77
N ASP A 61 -12.85 -3.39 19.18
CA ASP A 61 -11.95 -2.51 18.43
C ASP A 61 -10.58 -3.15 18.19
N HIS A 62 -10.08 -3.89 19.17
CA HIS A 62 -8.75 -4.47 19.11
C HIS A 62 -8.72 -5.92 18.60
N TYR A 63 -9.87 -6.56 18.36
CA TYR A 63 -9.90 -7.98 18.02
C TYR A 63 -9.09 -8.33 16.76
N VAL A 64 -9.22 -7.53 15.70
CA VAL A 64 -8.50 -7.77 14.44
C VAL A 64 -7.02 -7.52 14.62
N ASP A 65 -6.67 -6.49 15.36
CA ASP A 65 -5.30 -6.06 15.62
C ASP A 65 -4.57 -7.07 16.52
N ASP A 66 -5.22 -7.50 17.60
CA ASP A 66 -4.72 -8.54 18.51
C ASP A 66 -4.52 -9.87 17.77
N THR A 67 -5.49 -10.26 16.92
CA THR A 67 -5.37 -11.46 16.09
C THR A 67 -4.17 -11.37 15.15
N MET A 68 -3.92 -10.21 14.53
CA MET A 68 -2.74 -10.02 13.68
C MET A 68 -1.44 -10.07 14.49
N ALA A 69 -1.42 -9.43 15.67
CA ALA A 69 -0.26 -9.44 16.55
C ALA A 69 0.07 -10.86 17.07
N GLU A 70 -0.94 -11.65 17.42
CA GLU A 70 -0.79 -13.05 17.83
C GLU A 70 -0.24 -13.92 16.70
N LEU A 71 -0.83 -13.84 15.52
CA LEU A 71 -0.37 -14.57 14.35
C LEU A 71 1.05 -14.14 13.91
N GLY A 72 1.40 -12.88 14.10
CA GLY A 72 2.73 -12.35 13.83
C GLY A 72 3.83 -12.87 14.76
N ARG A 73 3.47 -13.56 15.86
CA ARG A 73 4.41 -14.23 16.77
C ARG A 73 4.59 -15.72 16.45
N THR A 74 3.85 -16.25 15.50
CA THR A 74 3.95 -17.65 15.08
C THR A 74 5.06 -17.84 14.06
N ASP A 75 5.50 -19.11 13.88
CA ASP A 75 6.45 -19.49 12.84
C ASP A 75 5.79 -19.72 11.46
N GLU A 76 4.49 -19.48 11.35
CA GLU A 76 3.77 -19.61 10.09
C GLU A 76 4.22 -18.56 9.06
N LYS A 77 4.13 -18.93 7.79
CA LYS A 77 4.42 -17.99 6.69
C LYS A 77 3.14 -17.27 6.28
N ILE A 78 3.00 -16.01 6.70
CA ILE A 78 1.75 -15.25 6.53
C ILE A 78 2.00 -13.96 5.75
N ILE A 79 1.09 -13.69 4.82
CA ILE A 79 0.92 -12.37 4.19
C ILE A 79 -0.28 -11.70 4.86
N PHE A 80 -0.03 -10.62 5.59
CA PHE A 80 -1.06 -9.82 6.23
C PHE A 80 -1.52 -8.69 5.29
N ASP A 81 -2.75 -8.76 4.80
CA ASP A 81 -3.37 -7.70 4.00
C ASP A 81 -4.16 -6.77 4.93
N SER A 82 -3.49 -5.74 5.42
CA SER A 82 -4.06 -4.72 6.28
C SER A 82 -3.25 -3.43 6.23
N ARG A 83 -3.92 -2.29 6.37
CA ARG A 83 -3.25 -0.99 6.40
C ARG A 83 -2.28 -0.84 7.57
N MET A 84 -2.58 -1.48 8.71
CA MET A 84 -1.83 -1.35 9.95
C MET A 84 -1.03 -2.60 10.32
N ALA A 85 -1.05 -3.65 9.49
CA ALA A 85 -0.35 -4.90 9.82
C ALA A 85 1.15 -4.70 10.10
N TRP A 86 1.81 -3.77 9.41
CA TRP A 86 3.21 -3.41 9.64
C TRP A 86 3.49 -2.93 11.08
N HIS A 87 2.50 -2.31 11.72
CA HIS A 87 2.58 -1.84 13.10
C HIS A 87 2.46 -3.01 14.09
N PHE A 88 1.52 -3.92 13.87
CA PHE A 88 1.26 -5.06 14.75
C PHE A 88 2.21 -6.25 14.52
N VAL A 89 2.83 -6.32 13.35
CA VAL A 89 3.79 -7.37 12.97
C VAL A 89 5.15 -6.74 12.59
N PRO A 90 5.87 -6.16 13.54
CA PRO A 90 7.09 -5.39 13.25
C PRO A 90 8.22 -6.23 12.64
N SER A 91 8.20 -7.56 12.85
CA SER A 91 9.16 -8.52 12.28
C SER A 91 8.87 -8.89 10.83
N SER A 92 7.87 -8.29 10.16
CA SER A 92 7.52 -8.58 8.76
C SER A 92 8.37 -7.80 7.76
N PHE A 93 8.42 -8.28 6.50
CA PHE A 93 8.80 -7.45 5.36
C PHE A 93 7.62 -6.56 4.98
N LYS A 94 7.80 -5.25 5.15
CA LYS A 94 6.72 -4.26 5.09
C LYS A 94 6.63 -3.63 3.72
N ILE A 95 5.54 -3.87 3.01
CA ILE A 95 5.29 -3.38 1.66
C ILE A 95 4.17 -2.34 1.67
N TYR A 96 4.42 -1.20 1.02
CA TYR A 96 3.40 -0.21 0.75
C TYR A 96 3.17 -0.07 -0.75
N LEU A 97 1.93 -0.29 -1.20
CA LEU A 97 1.51 -0.11 -2.58
C LEU A 97 0.77 1.23 -2.71
N TYR A 98 1.44 2.18 -3.34
CA TYR A 98 0.85 3.46 -3.70
C TYR A 98 0.06 3.34 -5.01
N VAL A 99 -0.98 4.13 -5.14
CA VAL A 99 -1.69 4.41 -6.39
C VAL A 99 -2.27 5.82 -6.33
N ASP A 100 -2.21 6.56 -7.43
CA ASP A 100 -2.89 7.86 -7.52
C ASP A 100 -4.42 7.69 -7.51
N VAL A 101 -5.12 8.75 -7.10
CA VAL A 101 -6.57 8.70 -6.90
C VAL A 101 -7.33 8.45 -8.20
N ASP A 102 -6.85 8.95 -9.33
CA ASP A 102 -7.55 8.82 -10.60
C ASP A 102 -7.45 7.38 -11.13
N THR A 103 -6.26 6.79 -11.07
CA THR A 103 -6.05 5.36 -11.39
C THR A 103 -6.81 4.45 -10.42
N ALA A 104 -6.83 4.78 -9.13
CA ALA A 104 -7.61 4.04 -8.12
C ALA A 104 -9.10 4.07 -8.46
N THR A 105 -9.63 5.25 -8.82
CA THR A 105 -11.03 5.44 -9.21
C THR A 105 -11.37 4.59 -10.43
N GLU A 106 -10.54 4.63 -11.48
CA GLU A 106 -10.75 3.82 -12.69
C GLU A 106 -10.82 2.33 -12.37
N ARG A 107 -9.87 1.84 -11.56
CA ARG A 107 -9.80 0.42 -11.19
C ARG A 107 -11.01 -0.02 -10.39
N ILE A 108 -11.41 0.79 -9.41
CA ILE A 108 -12.53 0.47 -8.50
C ILE A 108 -13.86 0.56 -9.24
N PHE A 109 -14.07 1.59 -10.03
CA PHE A 109 -15.31 1.79 -10.79
C PHE A 109 -15.55 0.67 -11.82
N ASN A 110 -14.47 0.16 -12.43
CA ASN A 110 -14.54 -0.91 -13.42
C ASN A 110 -14.54 -2.33 -12.82
N ASP A 111 -14.29 -2.49 -11.53
CA ASP A 111 -14.25 -3.80 -10.85
C ASP A 111 -15.65 -4.29 -10.48
N LYS A 112 -16.30 -5.00 -11.42
CA LYS A 112 -17.63 -5.60 -11.24
C LYS A 112 -17.70 -6.70 -10.17
N GLY A 113 -16.57 -7.18 -9.67
CA GLY A 113 -16.50 -8.21 -8.62
C GLY A 113 -16.63 -7.67 -7.20
N ARG A 114 -16.62 -6.35 -7.01
CA ARG A 114 -16.76 -5.71 -5.70
C ARG A 114 -18.21 -5.60 -5.29
N VAL A 115 -18.67 -6.53 -4.47
CA VAL A 115 -20.05 -6.54 -3.94
C VAL A 115 -20.27 -5.44 -2.91
N SER A 116 -19.22 -4.95 -2.23
CA SER A 116 -19.32 -3.99 -1.12
C SER A 116 -19.22 -2.52 -1.54
N GLU A 117 -18.88 -2.22 -2.79
CA GLU A 117 -18.59 -0.87 -3.27
C GLU A 117 -19.12 -0.74 -4.71
N SER A 118 -20.40 -0.45 -4.88
CA SER A 118 -21.01 -0.13 -6.17
C SER A 118 -21.29 1.38 -6.24
N TYR A 119 -20.72 2.04 -7.23
CA TYR A 119 -20.89 3.48 -7.40
C TYR A 119 -21.73 3.78 -8.63
N THR A 120 -22.55 4.82 -8.55
CA THR A 120 -23.42 5.26 -9.65
C THR A 120 -22.65 5.94 -10.77
N ASP A 121 -21.57 6.64 -10.41
CA ASP A 121 -20.69 7.35 -11.33
C ASP A 121 -19.27 7.46 -10.77
N LYS A 122 -18.32 7.85 -11.64
CA LYS A 122 -16.91 7.93 -11.30
C LYS A 122 -16.58 9.07 -10.33
N GLU A 123 -17.29 10.19 -10.39
CA GLU A 123 -17.02 11.33 -9.50
C GLU A 123 -17.39 10.97 -8.06
N THR A 124 -18.53 10.30 -7.86
CA THR A 124 -18.93 9.76 -6.56
C THR A 124 -17.89 8.75 -6.04
N ALA A 125 -17.43 7.83 -6.89
CA ALA A 125 -16.38 6.87 -6.52
C ALA A 125 -15.09 7.58 -6.10
N ARG A 126 -14.67 8.59 -6.87
CA ARG A 126 -13.47 9.39 -6.59
C ARG A 126 -13.56 10.10 -5.25
N GLN A 127 -14.69 10.76 -4.98
CA GLN A 127 -14.88 11.50 -3.74
C GLN A 127 -14.87 10.55 -2.52
N GLU A 128 -15.54 9.41 -2.62
CA GLU A 128 -15.55 8.42 -1.54
C GLU A 128 -14.15 7.81 -1.26
N ILE A 129 -13.34 7.58 -2.30
CA ILE A 129 -11.96 7.14 -2.13
C ILE A 129 -11.14 8.17 -1.35
N ILE A 130 -11.29 9.45 -1.69
CA ILE A 130 -10.58 10.56 -1.02
C ILE A 130 -11.04 10.66 0.44
N ASP A 131 -12.34 10.65 0.69
CA ASP A 131 -12.90 10.81 2.03
C ASP A 131 -12.56 9.62 2.92
N ARG A 132 -12.61 8.41 2.38
CA ARG A 132 -12.16 7.21 3.07
C ARG A 132 -10.68 7.30 3.44
N ARG A 133 -9.82 7.75 2.52
CA ARG A 133 -8.39 7.93 2.83
C ARG A 133 -8.17 8.92 3.95
N LYS A 134 -8.83 10.08 3.92
CA LYS A 134 -8.77 11.09 4.99
C LYS A 134 -9.22 10.52 6.33
N SER A 135 -10.34 9.81 6.35
CA SER A 135 -10.88 9.18 7.56
C SER A 135 -9.90 8.14 8.13
N GLU A 136 -9.32 7.29 7.27
CA GLU A 136 -8.32 6.29 7.69
C GLU A 136 -7.07 6.94 8.29
N LEU A 137 -6.50 7.98 7.65
CA LEU A 137 -5.34 8.71 8.16
C LEU A 137 -5.61 9.31 9.53
N LEU A 138 -6.76 10.00 9.68
CA LEU A 138 -7.13 10.63 10.94
C LEU A 138 -7.35 9.59 12.04
N ARG A 139 -8.04 8.50 11.73
CA ARG A 139 -8.31 7.42 12.69
C ARG A 139 -7.01 6.79 13.19
N TYR A 140 -6.10 6.42 12.29
CA TYR A 140 -4.84 5.77 12.70
C TYR A 140 -3.91 6.73 13.43
N GLN A 141 -3.92 8.01 13.09
CA GLN A 141 -3.19 9.03 13.84
C GLN A 141 -3.74 9.17 15.27
N ASN A 142 -5.06 9.19 15.43
CA ASN A 142 -5.69 9.40 16.74
C ASN A 142 -5.57 8.15 17.64
N PHE A 143 -5.76 6.94 17.11
CA PHE A 143 -5.80 5.72 17.91
C PHE A 143 -4.42 5.08 18.12
N TYR A 144 -3.55 5.15 17.12
CA TYR A 144 -2.25 4.44 17.16
C TYR A 144 -1.06 5.39 17.09
N HIS A 145 -1.28 6.69 16.96
CA HIS A 145 -0.23 7.70 16.75
C HIS A 145 0.68 7.37 15.55
N CYS A 146 0.10 6.72 14.54
CA CYS A 146 0.80 6.26 13.35
C CYS A 146 0.44 7.11 12.14
N ASN A 147 1.45 7.54 11.40
CA ASN A 147 1.29 8.18 10.11
C ASN A 147 1.51 7.14 9.00
N LEU A 148 0.45 6.78 8.26
CA LEU A 148 0.56 5.86 7.11
C LEU A 148 1.37 6.44 5.95
N ASP A 149 1.50 7.76 5.90
CA ASP A 149 2.26 8.46 4.86
C ASP A 149 3.74 8.62 5.21
N ASP A 150 4.17 8.17 6.38
CA ASP A 150 5.57 8.06 6.73
C ASP A 150 6.18 6.81 6.07
N TYR A 151 6.84 7.04 4.95
CA TYR A 151 7.44 5.98 4.14
C TYR A 151 8.64 5.30 4.81
N SER A 152 9.18 5.85 5.90
CA SER A 152 10.22 5.21 6.69
C SER A 152 9.75 3.92 7.40
N ASN A 153 8.43 3.77 7.57
CA ASN A 153 7.82 2.58 8.15
C ASN A 153 7.88 1.33 7.25
N TYR A 154 8.23 1.49 5.97
CA TYR A 154 8.14 0.40 4.98
C TYR A 154 9.52 0.02 4.43
N ASP A 155 9.69 -1.27 4.17
CA ASP A 155 10.89 -1.83 3.56
C ASP A 155 10.85 -1.69 2.03
N LEU A 156 9.64 -1.75 1.44
CA LEU A 156 9.43 -1.58 0.01
C LEU A 156 8.21 -0.71 -0.27
N ILE A 157 8.37 0.28 -1.13
CA ILE A 157 7.29 1.15 -1.63
C ILE A 157 7.23 1.03 -3.14
N VAL A 158 6.05 0.74 -3.69
CA VAL A 158 5.84 0.60 -5.13
C VAL A 158 4.66 1.46 -5.58
N ASP A 159 4.90 2.37 -6.51
CA ASP A 159 3.84 3.09 -7.22
C ASP A 159 3.26 2.19 -8.32
N THR A 160 2.03 1.78 -8.12
CA THR A 160 1.32 0.90 -9.05
C THR A 160 0.49 1.63 -10.11
N SER A 161 0.49 2.97 -10.10
CA SER A 161 -0.39 3.80 -10.94
C SER A 161 -0.23 3.51 -12.43
N HIS A 162 1.01 3.43 -12.89
CA HIS A 162 1.35 3.26 -14.31
C HIS A 162 2.18 2.01 -14.62
N ALA A 163 2.45 1.19 -13.61
CA ALA A 163 3.13 -0.08 -13.79
C ALA A 163 2.15 -1.20 -14.13
N THR A 164 2.59 -2.15 -14.92
CA THR A 164 1.84 -3.37 -15.19
C THR A 164 1.81 -4.28 -13.97
N ILE A 165 0.84 -5.18 -13.90
CA ILE A 165 0.72 -6.17 -12.83
C ILE A 165 2.01 -7.00 -12.73
N ASP A 166 2.60 -7.41 -13.87
CA ASP A 166 3.81 -8.23 -13.88
C ASP A 166 5.04 -7.47 -13.39
N GLU A 167 5.18 -6.18 -13.72
CA GLU A 167 6.27 -5.33 -13.21
C GLU A 167 6.18 -5.17 -11.70
N VAL A 168 4.99 -4.87 -11.17
CA VAL A 168 4.77 -4.75 -9.73
C VAL A 168 5.06 -6.07 -9.02
N ASN A 169 4.49 -7.16 -9.50
CA ASN A 169 4.67 -8.49 -8.92
C ASN A 169 6.14 -8.93 -8.93
N THR A 170 6.83 -8.70 -10.05
CA THR A 170 8.26 -9.04 -10.21
C THR A 170 9.12 -8.21 -9.26
N LEU A 171 8.88 -6.90 -9.15
CA LEU A 171 9.62 -6.03 -8.25
C LEU A 171 9.42 -6.46 -6.78
N VAL A 172 8.17 -6.70 -6.37
CA VAL A 172 7.84 -7.12 -5.00
C VAL A 172 8.50 -8.47 -4.67
N PHE A 173 8.37 -9.46 -5.54
CA PHE A 173 8.95 -10.78 -5.32
C PHE A 173 10.48 -10.73 -5.23
N ASN A 174 11.13 -10.07 -6.18
CA ASN A 174 12.59 -9.96 -6.20
C ASN A 174 13.13 -9.16 -5.00
N SER A 175 12.45 -8.10 -4.59
CA SER A 175 12.83 -7.32 -3.41
C SER A 175 12.72 -8.15 -2.13
N PHE A 176 11.64 -8.94 -1.98
CA PHE A 176 11.49 -9.84 -0.84
C PHE A 176 12.59 -10.92 -0.80
N GLN A 177 12.92 -11.51 -1.95
CA GLN A 177 14.00 -12.51 -2.05
C GLN A 177 15.36 -11.88 -1.69
N ALA A 178 15.69 -10.74 -2.27
CA ALA A 178 16.93 -10.02 -2.00
C ALA A 178 17.04 -9.63 -0.53
N PHE A 179 15.95 -9.14 0.07
CA PHE A 179 15.90 -8.82 1.50
C PHE A 179 16.21 -10.06 2.37
N ASN A 180 15.60 -11.21 2.08
CA ASN A 180 15.86 -12.45 2.82
C ASN A 180 17.30 -12.96 2.67
N GLU A 181 17.93 -12.67 1.54
CA GLU A 181 19.32 -13.04 1.25
C GLU A 181 20.33 -11.98 1.73
N GLY A 182 19.86 -10.88 2.35
CA GLY A 182 20.72 -9.77 2.78
C GLY A 182 21.37 -9.01 1.62
N LYS A 183 20.77 -9.04 0.43
CA LYS A 183 21.23 -8.36 -0.77
C LYS A 183 20.58 -6.98 -0.92
N GLU A 184 21.23 -6.10 -1.67
CA GLU A 184 20.64 -4.82 -2.05
C GLU A 184 19.42 -4.99 -2.97
N TYR A 185 18.43 -4.14 -2.80
CA TYR A 185 17.23 -4.06 -3.65
C TYR A 185 16.69 -2.63 -3.73
N THR A 186 15.83 -2.37 -4.70
CA THR A 186 15.13 -1.08 -4.82
C THR A 186 14.08 -0.96 -3.72
N ARG A 187 14.30 -0.08 -2.76
CA ARG A 187 13.34 0.15 -1.65
C ARG A 187 12.15 1.00 -2.07
N ILE A 188 12.33 1.91 -3.01
CA ILE A 188 11.27 2.83 -3.46
C ILE A 188 11.27 2.85 -4.98
N GLY A 189 10.21 2.34 -5.58
CA GLY A 189 9.93 2.40 -7.01
C GLY A 189 8.74 3.30 -7.28
N LEU A 190 8.95 4.48 -7.86
CA LEU A 190 7.87 5.39 -8.24
C LEU A 190 7.73 5.46 -9.77
N SER A 191 6.52 5.72 -10.22
CA SER A 191 6.29 5.98 -11.65
C SER A 191 6.90 7.34 -12.04
N PRO A 192 7.74 7.41 -13.06
CA PRO A 192 8.24 8.70 -13.53
C PRO A 192 7.13 9.64 -14.02
N LYS A 193 5.95 9.10 -14.38
CA LYS A 193 4.75 9.88 -14.74
C LYS A 193 4.07 10.52 -13.54
N SER A 194 4.23 9.96 -12.34
CA SER A 194 3.72 10.51 -11.09
C SER A 194 4.62 11.60 -10.50
N LEU A 195 5.81 11.82 -11.06
CA LEU A 195 6.80 12.75 -10.55
C LEU A 195 6.65 14.14 -11.17
N ILE A 196 6.46 15.15 -10.32
CA ILE A 196 6.31 16.55 -10.73
C ILE A 196 7.67 17.23 -10.75
N MET A 197 8.05 17.77 -11.90
CA MET A 197 9.27 18.56 -12.10
C MET A 197 8.86 20.04 -12.18
N GLU A 198 8.86 20.75 -11.04
CA GLU A 198 8.42 22.18 -10.97
C GLU A 198 9.44 23.14 -11.56
N LYS A 199 10.70 22.73 -11.71
CA LYS A 199 11.77 23.57 -12.23
C LYS A 199 12.44 22.91 -13.43
N ASN A 200 12.78 23.73 -14.44
CA ASN A 200 13.74 23.38 -15.48
C ASN A 200 15.15 23.58 -14.91
N GLU A 201 15.55 22.76 -13.94
CA GLU A 201 16.93 22.85 -13.45
C GLU A 201 17.91 22.25 -14.45
N PRO A 202 19.10 22.87 -14.57
CA PRO A 202 20.16 22.32 -15.40
C PRO A 202 20.54 20.93 -14.89
N ASP A 203 21.01 20.11 -15.80
CA ASP A 203 21.44 18.73 -15.60
C ASP A 203 22.22 18.59 -14.30
N ASP A 204 21.56 18.06 -13.28
CA ASP A 204 22.27 17.59 -12.11
C ASP A 204 23.01 16.30 -12.52
N THR A 205 24.10 15.99 -11.87
CA THR A 205 24.94 14.82 -12.18
C THR A 205 24.17 13.48 -12.08
N GLY A 206 22.88 13.51 -11.75
CA GLY A 206 21.99 12.35 -11.76
C GLY A 206 22.31 11.26 -10.75
N GLU A 207 23.20 11.51 -9.80
CA GLU A 207 23.66 10.48 -8.86
C GLU A 207 22.55 9.99 -7.92
N LYS A 208 21.68 10.90 -7.43
CA LYS A 208 20.58 10.55 -6.53
C LYS A 208 19.26 11.16 -7.00
N LEU A 209 18.19 10.37 -6.94
CA LEU A 209 16.82 10.86 -7.13
C LEU A 209 16.19 11.11 -5.76
N ILE A 210 15.96 12.39 -5.44
CA ILE A 210 15.37 12.85 -4.19
C ILE A 210 14.02 13.47 -4.48
N ILE A 211 13.00 13.01 -3.78
CA ILE A 211 11.60 13.41 -3.92
C ILE A 211 11.12 14.04 -2.61
N ASN A 212 10.34 15.11 -2.73
CA ASN A 212 9.55 15.66 -1.62
C ASN A 212 8.08 15.27 -1.83
N LYS A 213 7.47 14.59 -0.85
CA LYS A 213 6.04 14.28 -0.85
C LYS A 213 5.30 15.39 -0.13
N LYS A 214 4.56 16.20 -0.88
CA LYS A 214 3.76 17.31 -0.35
C LYS A 214 2.33 17.24 -0.89
N ASP A 215 1.35 17.30 0.02
CA ASP A 215 -0.09 17.26 -0.33
C ASP A 215 -0.46 16.08 -1.27
N GLY A 216 0.13 14.90 -0.99
CA GLY A 216 -0.07 13.70 -1.80
C GLY A 216 0.66 13.68 -3.15
N ARG A 217 1.47 14.71 -3.46
CA ARG A 217 2.21 14.85 -4.72
C ARG A 217 3.69 14.56 -4.52
N PHE A 218 4.31 13.94 -5.51
CA PHE A 218 5.75 13.65 -5.53
C PHE A 218 6.49 14.70 -6.35
N ILE A 219 7.18 15.62 -5.68
CA ILE A 219 7.92 16.72 -6.30
C ILE A 219 9.40 16.36 -6.36
N VAL A 220 10.00 16.43 -7.55
CA VAL A 220 11.42 16.14 -7.74
C VAL A 220 12.25 17.30 -7.19
N GLU A 221 13.13 17.02 -6.22
CA GLU A 221 14.12 17.99 -5.72
C GLU A 221 15.48 17.83 -6.40
N LYS A 222 15.88 16.59 -6.70
CA LYS A 222 17.13 16.24 -7.39
C LYS A 222 16.94 15.01 -8.27
N GLY A 223 17.78 14.83 -9.27
CA GLY A 223 17.74 13.66 -10.15
C GLY A 223 16.83 13.84 -11.36
N PHE A 224 16.60 15.08 -11.79
CA PHE A 224 15.74 15.41 -12.94
C PHE A 224 16.11 14.64 -14.20
N SER A 225 17.43 14.50 -14.46
CA SER A 225 17.96 13.75 -15.61
C SER A 225 17.56 12.27 -15.56
N ARG A 226 17.51 11.63 -14.38
CA ARG A 226 17.08 10.25 -14.20
C ARG A 226 15.59 10.08 -14.54
N VAL A 227 14.75 11.05 -14.13
CA VAL A 227 13.31 11.05 -14.42
C VAL A 227 13.08 11.24 -15.92
N LYS A 228 13.73 12.23 -16.55
CA LYS A 228 13.64 12.47 -18.01
C LYS A 228 14.03 11.22 -18.80
N LYS A 229 15.19 10.63 -18.49
CA LYS A 229 15.67 9.40 -19.13
C LYS A 229 14.72 8.21 -18.92
N ALA A 230 14.08 8.10 -17.76
CA ALA A 230 13.08 7.06 -17.50
C ALA A 230 11.85 7.26 -18.36
N LEU A 231 11.36 8.51 -18.51
CA LEU A 231 10.22 8.84 -19.38
C LEU A 231 10.55 8.57 -20.85
N GLU A 232 11.70 9.02 -21.34
CA GLU A 232 12.16 8.79 -22.71
C GLU A 232 12.28 7.29 -23.06
N ASN A 233 12.75 6.49 -22.11
CA ASN A 233 12.85 5.03 -22.27
C ASN A 233 11.53 4.28 -21.96
N GLY A 234 10.42 4.97 -21.74
CA GLY A 234 9.13 4.37 -21.47
C GLY A 234 9.08 3.51 -20.20
N LYS A 235 9.93 3.78 -19.20
CA LYS A 235 9.94 3.02 -17.96
C LYS A 235 8.70 3.32 -17.13
N SER A 236 8.11 2.29 -16.57
CA SER A 236 6.95 2.38 -15.68
C SER A 236 7.34 2.75 -14.25
N LEU A 237 8.56 2.35 -13.83
CA LEU A 237 9.11 2.59 -12.51
C LEU A 237 10.55 3.10 -12.59
N VAL A 238 10.89 4.01 -11.69
CA VAL A 238 12.26 4.49 -11.44
C VAL A 238 12.59 4.34 -9.96
N ALA A 239 13.80 3.88 -9.68
CA ALA A 239 14.30 3.78 -8.31
C ALA A 239 14.52 5.18 -7.73
N VAL A 240 13.95 5.44 -6.56
CA VAL A 240 14.10 6.68 -5.79
C VAL A 240 15.00 6.41 -4.59
N ASP A 241 15.95 7.29 -4.36
CA ASP A 241 16.93 7.11 -3.27
C ASP A 241 16.37 7.63 -1.93
N VAL A 242 15.62 8.73 -1.97
CA VAL A 242 15.05 9.36 -0.77
C VAL A 242 13.68 9.96 -1.08
N VAL A 243 12.69 9.67 -0.24
CA VAL A 243 11.44 10.44 -0.17
C VAL A 243 11.40 11.17 1.16
N LYS A 244 11.26 12.50 1.10
CA LYS A 244 11.01 13.35 2.26
C LYS A 244 9.50 13.55 2.42
N CYS A 245 8.99 13.43 3.64
CA CYS A 245 7.59 13.61 4.00
C CYS A 245 7.44 14.75 4.99
#